data_5e9270150c94882743cb367c9b51da19
#
_entry.id   5e9270150c94882743cb367c9b51da19
#
_cell.length_a   1.000
_cell.length_b   1.000
_cell.length_c   1.000
_cell.angle_alpha   90.00
_cell.angle_beta   90.00
_cell.angle_gamma   90.00
#
_symmetry.space_group_name_H-M   'P 1'
#
loop_
_entity.id
_entity.type
_entity.pdbx_description
1 polymer ?
#
loop_
_entity_poly.entity_id
_entity_poly.type
_entity_poly.pdbx_seq_one_letter_code
_entity_poly.pdbx_strand_id
1 'polypeptide(L)'
;AYNDMTKDMSQDEKQSEAMQGVNSSDWLAENFGVRFRYNGLNNLTTKNMVTGKDAMGITDNVNSVSMHAGSTLAITDPDKAKGIIYTPEGLSSEQKWSHAVDQGVYAGGGKAEGPYVAVSKVGKGKAAFIGDSSLVEDSTPKYKREDSGDTKKTYDGFKEADNQQLLSNLTTWLGKQEDAETITALGVSKDQATPLKDFEQPKQSTE
;
A
#
# COMPACT_ATOMS: atom_id res chain seq x y z
N ALA A 1 19.86 0.94 -2.40
CA ALA A 1 20.40 1.39 -1.11
C ALA A 1 20.19 0.34 -0.01
N TYR A 2 18.95 0.00 0.39
CA TYR A 2 18.69 -0.98 1.45
C TYR A 2 19.32 -2.35 1.15
N ASN A 3 19.15 -2.88 -0.06
CA ASN A 3 19.70 -4.17 -0.47
C ASN A 3 21.24 -4.19 -0.45
N ASP A 4 21.88 -3.08 -0.74
CA ASP A 4 23.34 -2.98 -0.71
C ASP A 4 23.87 -2.92 0.73
N MET A 5 23.15 -2.22 1.61
CA MET A 5 23.50 -2.14 3.03
C MET A 5 23.28 -3.46 3.77
N THR A 6 22.34 -4.28 3.32
CA THR A 6 21.92 -5.50 4.01
C THR A 6 22.36 -6.80 3.33
N LYS A 7 23.18 -6.73 2.27
CA LYS A 7 23.56 -7.91 1.46
C LYS A 7 24.21 -9.04 2.26
N ASP A 8 24.98 -8.68 3.30
CA ASP A 8 25.72 -9.61 4.15
C ASP A 8 24.97 -9.96 5.44
N MET A 9 23.76 -9.44 5.63
CA MET A 9 22.93 -9.71 6.82
C MET A 9 22.15 -11.02 6.66
N SER A 10 21.96 -11.74 7.76
CA SER A 10 21.01 -12.85 7.84
C SER A 10 19.58 -12.35 7.64
N GLN A 11 18.63 -13.28 7.42
CA GLN A 11 17.21 -12.91 7.28
C GLN A 11 16.66 -12.29 8.58
N ASP A 12 17.09 -12.79 9.73
CA ASP A 12 16.67 -12.25 11.03
C ASP A 12 17.21 -10.84 11.25
N GLU A 13 18.47 -10.60 10.88
CA GLU A 13 19.07 -9.27 10.94
C GLU A 13 18.39 -8.30 9.96
N LYS A 14 18.11 -8.72 8.72
CA LYS A 14 17.37 -7.91 7.73
C LYS A 14 15.98 -7.57 8.24
N GLN A 15 15.29 -8.51 8.84
CA GLN A 15 13.97 -8.27 9.41
C GLN A 15 14.04 -7.30 10.60
N SER A 16 15.02 -7.47 11.47
CA SER A 16 15.26 -6.55 12.59
C SER A 16 15.59 -5.15 12.11
N GLU A 17 16.45 -5.01 11.10
CA GLU A 17 16.83 -3.72 10.52
C GLU A 17 15.66 -3.06 9.78
N ALA A 18 14.90 -3.82 9.01
CA ALA A 18 13.67 -3.34 8.37
C ALA A 18 12.66 -2.87 9.43
N MET A 19 12.57 -3.57 10.55
CA MET A 19 11.67 -3.24 11.66
C MET A 19 12.14 -2.03 12.49
N GLN A 20 13.39 -1.63 12.42
CA GLN A 20 13.85 -0.36 13.02
C GLN A 20 13.24 0.85 12.32
N GLY A 21 12.85 0.73 11.05
CA GLY A 21 12.08 1.73 10.33
C GLY A 21 10.59 1.78 10.67
N VAL A 22 10.11 0.94 11.56
CA VAL A 22 8.69 0.81 11.94
C VAL A 22 8.14 2.07 12.61
N ASN A 23 8.99 2.91 13.19
CA ASN A 23 8.55 4.17 13.81
C ASN A 23 7.73 5.05 12.85
N SER A 24 8.07 5.07 11.56
CA SER A 24 7.29 5.82 10.57
C SER A 24 5.91 5.19 10.31
N SER A 25 5.82 3.86 10.26
CA SER A 25 4.55 3.15 10.12
C SER A 25 3.69 3.24 11.37
N ASP A 26 4.30 3.23 12.56
CA ASP A 26 3.60 3.44 13.83
C ASP A 26 3.04 4.87 13.90
N TRP A 27 3.83 5.86 13.49
CA TRP A 27 3.36 7.25 13.39
C TRP A 27 2.20 7.42 12.42
N LEU A 28 2.23 6.73 11.26
CA LEU A 28 1.14 6.72 10.29
C LEU A 28 -0.11 6.06 10.88
N ALA A 29 0.05 4.94 11.59
CA ALA A 29 -1.06 4.25 12.26
C ALA A 29 -1.73 5.15 13.31
N GLU A 30 -0.96 5.82 14.13
CA GLU A 30 -1.46 6.72 15.17
C GLU A 30 -2.20 7.93 14.60
N ASN A 31 -1.62 8.57 13.58
CA ASN A 31 -2.16 9.82 13.05
C ASN A 31 -3.23 9.62 11.97
N PHE A 32 -3.11 8.59 11.12
CA PHE A 32 -3.97 8.37 9.96
C PHE A 32 -4.77 7.07 10.01
N GLY A 33 -4.50 6.19 10.96
CA GLY A 33 -5.16 4.88 11.06
C GLY A 33 -4.72 3.89 9.98
N VAL A 34 -3.56 4.10 9.36
CA VAL A 34 -3.00 3.25 8.30
C VAL A 34 -1.55 2.91 8.60
N ARG A 35 -1.17 1.67 8.38
CA ARG A 35 0.19 1.18 8.51
C ARG A 35 0.61 0.47 7.24
N PHE A 36 1.83 0.70 6.76
CA PHE A 36 2.43 -0.15 5.72
C PHE A 36 2.84 -1.50 6.31
N ARG A 37 2.59 -2.56 5.57
CA ARG A 37 3.04 -3.92 5.88
C ARG A 37 4.35 -4.20 5.14
N TYR A 38 5.04 -5.27 5.55
CA TYR A 38 6.30 -5.70 4.92
C TYR A 38 6.11 -6.94 4.01
N ASN A 39 4.88 -7.22 3.64
CA ASN A 39 4.48 -8.36 2.82
C ASN A 39 4.71 -8.11 1.31
N GLY A 40 5.92 -7.89 0.88
CA GLY A 40 6.23 -7.62 -0.52
C GLY A 40 5.58 -8.61 -1.49
N LEU A 41 4.58 -8.15 -2.21
CA LEU A 41 3.80 -8.92 -3.19
C LEU A 41 4.25 -8.56 -4.61
N ASN A 42 4.15 -9.52 -5.53
CA ASN A 42 4.64 -9.36 -6.89
C ASN A 42 3.54 -9.55 -7.92
N ASN A 43 3.52 -8.68 -8.94
CA ASN A 43 2.71 -8.80 -10.15
C ASN A 43 1.23 -9.14 -9.90
N LEU A 44 0.55 -8.33 -9.13
CA LEU A 44 -0.88 -8.47 -8.91
C LEU A 44 -1.65 -7.56 -9.87
N THR A 45 -1.92 -8.06 -11.07
CA THR A 45 -2.81 -7.41 -12.01
C THR A 45 -4.05 -8.25 -12.14
N THR A 46 -5.18 -7.73 -11.68
CA THR A 46 -6.42 -8.48 -11.72
C THR A 46 -7.63 -7.56 -11.79
N LYS A 47 -8.66 -8.04 -12.49
CA LYS A 47 -9.96 -7.37 -12.57
C LYS A 47 -10.72 -7.40 -11.23
N ASN A 48 -10.29 -8.23 -10.31
CA ASN A 48 -10.96 -8.44 -9.02
C ASN A 48 -10.37 -7.61 -7.87
N MET A 49 -9.44 -6.70 -8.14
CA MET A 49 -8.82 -5.86 -7.10
C MET A 49 -9.73 -4.73 -6.61
N VAL A 50 -10.71 -4.33 -7.43
CA VAL A 50 -11.65 -3.26 -7.09
C VAL A 50 -12.79 -3.84 -6.26
N THR A 51 -13.04 -3.25 -5.09
CA THR A 51 -14.06 -3.72 -4.14
C THR A 51 -15.47 -3.23 -4.44
N GLY A 52 -15.68 -2.61 -5.58
CA GLY A 52 -16.94 -2.04 -5.99
C GLY A 52 -16.97 -0.51 -5.91
N LYS A 53 -18.15 0.07 -6.16
CA LYS A 53 -18.33 1.52 -6.16
C LYS A 53 -18.31 2.05 -4.73
N ASP A 54 -17.39 2.96 -4.43
CA ASP A 54 -17.34 3.63 -3.14
C ASP A 54 -18.14 4.95 -3.14
N ALA A 55 -18.59 5.34 -1.95
CA ALA A 55 -19.41 6.56 -1.80
C ALA A 55 -18.60 7.87 -2.02
N MET A 56 -17.28 7.79 -2.07
CA MET A 56 -16.39 8.92 -2.28
C MET A 56 -16.05 9.15 -3.77
N GLY A 57 -16.45 8.23 -4.64
CA GLY A 57 -16.20 8.28 -6.08
C GLY A 57 -14.77 7.89 -6.49
N ILE A 58 -13.97 7.36 -5.58
CA ILE A 58 -12.57 7.00 -5.86
C ILE A 58 -12.48 5.85 -6.85
N THR A 59 -13.41 4.90 -6.79
CA THR A 59 -13.44 3.75 -7.70
C THR A 59 -14.39 3.93 -8.90
N ASP A 60 -14.88 5.14 -9.13
CA ASP A 60 -15.72 5.42 -10.29
C ASP A 60 -14.96 5.16 -11.60
N ASN A 61 -15.51 4.28 -12.46
CA ASN A 61 -14.89 3.80 -13.70
C ASN A 61 -13.54 3.08 -13.53
N VAL A 62 -13.26 2.57 -12.33
CA VAL A 62 -12.10 1.71 -12.05
C VAL A 62 -12.57 0.26 -11.98
N ASN A 63 -12.13 -0.59 -12.90
CA ASN A 63 -12.49 -2.01 -12.96
C ASN A 63 -11.34 -2.92 -12.52
N SER A 64 -10.12 -2.48 -12.74
CA SER A 64 -8.91 -3.21 -12.34
C SER A 64 -7.78 -2.26 -12.06
N VAL A 65 -6.86 -2.69 -11.20
CA VAL A 65 -5.63 -1.97 -10.84
C VAL A 65 -4.45 -2.91 -11.00
N SER A 66 -3.38 -2.43 -11.59
CA SER A 66 -2.14 -3.17 -11.75
C SER A 66 -1.11 -2.73 -10.73
N MET A 67 -0.42 -3.70 -10.11
CA MET A 67 0.72 -3.48 -9.24
C MET A 67 1.86 -4.44 -9.62
N HIS A 68 3.08 -3.98 -9.57
CA HIS A 68 4.24 -4.78 -9.95
C HIS A 68 4.98 -5.38 -8.76
N ALA A 69 5.30 -4.58 -7.76
CA ALA A 69 5.91 -5.03 -6.52
C ALA A 69 5.58 -4.02 -5.43
N GLY A 70 5.01 -4.46 -4.35
CA GLY A 70 4.62 -3.56 -3.27
C GLY A 70 4.10 -4.30 -2.06
N SER A 71 3.60 -3.57 -1.10
CA SER A 71 3.02 -4.11 0.11
C SER A 71 1.53 -3.79 0.20
N THR A 72 0.81 -4.57 0.98
CA THR A 72 -0.50 -4.13 1.46
C THR A 72 -0.35 -3.18 2.63
N LEU A 73 -1.46 -2.61 3.01
CA LEU A 73 -1.61 -1.71 4.15
C LEU A 73 -2.45 -2.41 5.22
N ALA A 74 -2.31 -1.99 6.46
CA ALA A 74 -3.24 -2.37 7.51
C ALA A 74 -4.05 -1.14 7.93
N ILE A 75 -5.36 -1.29 7.98
CA ILE A 75 -6.25 -0.32 8.61
C ILE A 75 -6.20 -0.57 10.11
N THR A 76 -5.61 0.34 10.86
CA THR A 76 -5.47 0.23 12.32
C THR A 76 -6.55 1.01 13.07
N ASP A 77 -7.09 2.06 12.44
CA ASP A 77 -8.19 2.86 12.97
C ASP A 77 -9.24 3.10 11.86
N PRO A 78 -10.31 2.29 11.84
CA PRO A 78 -11.38 2.42 10.84
C PRO A 78 -12.24 3.69 10.95
N ASP A 79 -12.11 4.48 12.00
CA ASP A 79 -12.75 5.80 12.06
C ASP A 79 -11.98 6.84 11.25
N LYS A 80 -10.68 6.69 11.16
CA LYS A 80 -9.79 7.57 10.40
C LYS A 80 -9.61 7.14 8.95
N ALA A 81 -9.58 5.83 8.70
CA ALA A 81 -9.14 5.27 7.42
C ALA A 81 -10.10 4.25 6.81
N LYS A 82 -10.04 4.13 5.49
CA LYS A 82 -10.81 3.18 4.69
C LYS A 82 -9.98 2.56 3.58
N GLY A 83 -10.08 1.24 3.44
CA GLY A 83 -9.51 0.52 2.31
C GLY A 83 -10.34 0.73 1.05
N ILE A 84 -9.65 0.95 -0.07
CA ILE A 84 -10.27 1.24 -1.38
C ILE A 84 -10.05 0.10 -2.36
N ILE A 85 -8.82 -0.37 -2.50
CA ILE A 85 -8.45 -1.47 -3.40
C ILE A 85 -7.84 -2.59 -2.56
N TYR A 86 -8.27 -3.81 -2.80
CA TYR A 86 -7.78 -4.99 -2.10
C TYR A 86 -7.18 -5.99 -3.08
N THR A 87 -6.21 -6.75 -2.63
CA THR A 87 -5.69 -7.89 -3.38
C THR A 87 -6.77 -8.95 -3.54
N PRO A 88 -6.72 -9.80 -4.57
CA PRO A 88 -7.63 -10.94 -4.67
C PRO A 88 -7.42 -11.90 -3.48
N GLU A 89 -8.44 -12.66 -3.16
CA GLU A 89 -8.35 -13.78 -2.22
C GLU A 89 -7.64 -14.98 -2.86
N GLY A 90 -7.11 -15.86 -2.04
CA GLY A 90 -6.44 -17.08 -2.50
C GLY A 90 -4.99 -16.87 -2.93
N LEU A 91 -4.35 -15.80 -2.50
CA LEU A 91 -2.92 -15.58 -2.73
C LEU A 91 -2.08 -16.61 -1.95
N SER A 92 -1.02 -17.07 -2.60
CA SER A 92 -0.05 -18.00 -2.03
C SER A 92 1.34 -17.38 -1.92
N SER A 93 2.28 -18.14 -1.38
CA SER A 93 3.70 -17.71 -1.31
C SER A 93 4.34 -17.47 -2.68
N GLU A 94 3.73 -17.94 -3.76
CA GLU A 94 4.21 -17.68 -5.14
C GLU A 94 4.08 -16.20 -5.54
N GLN A 95 3.16 -15.47 -4.93
CA GLN A 95 3.02 -14.02 -5.11
C GLN A 95 4.03 -13.21 -4.32
N LYS A 96 4.92 -13.85 -3.57
CA LYS A 96 6.00 -13.14 -2.88
C LYS A 96 6.96 -12.51 -3.89
N TRP A 97 7.24 -11.23 -3.72
CA TRP A 97 8.34 -10.59 -4.44
C TRP A 97 9.68 -11.17 -3.99
N SER A 98 10.53 -11.54 -4.95
CA SER A 98 11.79 -12.26 -4.68
C SER A 98 12.77 -11.50 -3.78
N HIS A 99 12.63 -10.20 -3.66
CA HIS A 99 13.45 -9.33 -2.82
C HIS A 99 12.75 -8.90 -1.52
N ALA A 100 11.55 -9.42 -1.27
CA ALA A 100 10.87 -9.17 0.00
C ALA A 100 11.62 -9.83 1.15
N VAL A 101 11.73 -9.10 2.27
CA VAL A 101 12.48 -9.56 3.45
C VAL A 101 11.68 -10.52 4.33
N ASP A 102 10.36 -10.57 4.18
CA ASP A 102 9.48 -11.43 4.96
C ASP A 102 8.80 -12.53 4.14
N GLN A 103 7.74 -13.12 4.68
CA GLN A 103 7.02 -14.25 4.08
C GLN A 103 6.22 -13.89 2.82
N GLY A 104 6.05 -12.62 2.50
CA GLY A 104 5.20 -12.14 1.43
C GLY A 104 3.73 -12.10 1.85
N VAL A 105 2.94 -13.09 1.45
CA VAL A 105 1.50 -13.13 1.80
C VAL A 105 1.28 -13.51 3.27
N TYR A 106 0.53 -12.70 4.00
CA TYR A 106 0.27 -12.91 5.44
C TYR A 106 -1.03 -13.64 5.72
N ALA A 107 -2.07 -13.38 4.94
CA ALA A 107 -3.41 -13.86 5.23
C ALA A 107 -4.16 -14.36 3.98
N GLY A 108 -3.46 -14.67 2.90
CA GLY A 108 -4.04 -15.22 1.69
C GLY A 108 -4.75 -14.20 0.80
N GLY A 109 -4.48 -12.93 0.96
CA GLY A 109 -5.12 -11.87 0.18
C GLY A 109 -6.43 -11.36 0.78
N GLY A 110 -7.14 -10.56 0.01
CA GLY A 110 -8.42 -10.00 0.38
C GLY A 110 -8.38 -9.03 1.57
N LYS A 111 -9.49 -8.93 2.28
CA LYS A 111 -9.62 -7.98 3.41
C LYS A 111 -8.71 -8.34 4.59
N ALA A 112 -8.45 -9.62 4.80
CA ALA A 112 -7.57 -10.09 5.88
C ALA A 112 -6.11 -9.74 5.63
N GLU A 113 -5.68 -9.70 4.36
CA GLU A 113 -4.35 -9.23 3.96
C GLU A 113 -4.22 -7.72 4.13
N GLY A 114 -5.31 -7.01 4.00
CA GLY A 114 -5.39 -5.56 4.01
C GLY A 114 -5.46 -4.92 2.62
N PRO A 115 -5.84 -3.64 2.56
CA PRO A 115 -5.97 -2.94 1.30
C PRO A 115 -4.60 -2.66 0.65
N TYR A 116 -4.59 -2.59 -0.65
CA TYR A 116 -3.46 -2.13 -1.44
C TYR A 116 -3.46 -0.60 -1.60
N VAL A 117 -4.65 -0.02 -1.68
CA VAL A 117 -4.89 1.42 -1.64
C VAL A 117 -5.85 1.73 -0.51
N ALA A 118 -5.50 2.70 0.31
CA ALA A 118 -6.34 3.20 1.40
C ALA A 118 -6.35 4.73 1.41
N VAL A 119 -7.38 5.29 2.00
CA VAL A 119 -7.51 6.73 2.22
C VAL A 119 -7.78 7.02 3.69
N SER A 120 -7.43 8.21 4.12
CA SER A 120 -7.69 8.68 5.47
C SER A 120 -8.25 10.09 5.47
N LYS A 121 -9.12 10.35 6.45
CA LYS A 121 -9.68 11.67 6.73
C LYS A 121 -9.51 11.96 8.21
N VAL A 122 -8.72 12.98 8.53
CA VAL A 122 -8.40 13.39 9.91
C VAL A 122 -8.52 14.91 10.03
N GLY A 123 -9.47 15.37 10.79
CA GLY A 123 -9.81 16.78 10.87
C GLY A 123 -10.10 17.34 9.47
N LYS A 124 -9.47 18.44 9.10
CA LYS A 124 -9.61 19.03 7.76
C LYS A 124 -8.75 18.35 6.69
N GLY A 125 -7.79 17.50 7.08
CA GLY A 125 -6.83 16.85 6.19
C GLY A 125 -7.36 15.56 5.57
N LYS A 126 -6.80 15.20 4.42
CA LYS A 126 -6.99 13.94 3.72
C LYS A 126 -5.65 13.36 3.32
N ALA A 127 -5.54 12.05 3.28
CA ALA A 127 -4.37 11.35 2.79
C ALA A 127 -4.77 10.14 1.96
N ALA A 128 -3.93 9.77 1.00
CA ALA A 128 -4.03 8.52 0.25
C ALA A 128 -2.73 7.75 0.41
N PHE A 129 -2.86 6.45 0.58
CA PHE A 129 -1.75 5.51 0.79
C PHE A 129 -1.82 4.45 -0.29
N ILE A 130 -0.71 4.21 -0.95
CA ILE A 130 -0.57 3.24 -2.03
C ILE A 130 0.63 2.36 -1.72
N GLY A 131 0.45 1.05 -1.76
CA GLY A 131 1.47 0.07 -1.41
C GLY A 131 2.59 -0.11 -2.45
N ASP A 132 2.47 0.52 -3.62
CA ASP A 132 3.44 0.40 -4.71
C ASP A 132 3.56 1.71 -5.49
N SER A 133 4.79 2.16 -5.70
CA SER A 133 5.07 3.34 -6.52
C SER A 133 4.85 3.12 -8.02
N SER A 134 4.81 1.87 -8.48
CA SER A 134 4.67 1.57 -9.90
C SER A 134 3.39 2.10 -10.53
N LEU A 135 2.33 2.32 -9.75
CA LEU A 135 1.09 2.93 -10.23
C LEU A 135 1.27 4.34 -10.81
N VAL A 136 2.24 5.08 -10.30
CA VAL A 136 2.53 6.46 -10.72
C VAL A 136 3.72 6.54 -11.66
N GLU A 137 4.41 5.42 -11.92
CA GLU A 137 5.54 5.39 -12.83
C GLU A 137 5.08 5.52 -14.27
N ASP A 138 5.77 6.35 -15.03
CA ASP A 138 5.70 6.37 -16.49
C ASP A 138 7.00 5.81 -17.10
N SER A 139 7.04 5.70 -18.42
CA SER A 139 8.21 5.17 -19.12
C SER A 139 9.42 6.11 -19.16
N THR A 140 9.36 7.25 -18.50
CA THR A 140 10.42 8.27 -18.45
C THR A 140 10.72 8.67 -17.01
N PRO A 141 11.94 9.10 -16.68
CA PRO A 141 13.15 9.07 -17.48
C PRO A 141 13.82 7.70 -17.50
N LYS A 142 14.63 7.45 -18.53
CA LYS A 142 15.44 6.25 -18.66
C LYS A 142 16.79 6.47 -17.97
N TYR A 143 16.98 5.89 -16.82
CA TYR A 143 18.28 5.91 -16.13
C TYR A 143 19.17 4.79 -16.68
N LYS A 144 20.40 5.11 -16.99
CA LYS A 144 21.44 4.11 -17.24
C LYS A 144 22.11 3.71 -15.94
N ARG A 145 22.34 2.45 -15.76
CA ARG A 145 23.15 1.93 -14.66
C ARG A 145 24.61 2.29 -14.92
N GLU A 146 25.30 2.81 -13.92
CA GLU A 146 26.72 3.15 -14.04
C GLU A 146 27.61 1.91 -14.15
N ASP A 147 27.20 0.81 -13.50
CA ASP A 147 27.96 -0.45 -13.43
C ASP A 147 27.91 -1.26 -14.74
N SER A 148 26.78 -1.30 -15.43
CA SER A 148 26.58 -2.11 -16.61
C SER A 148 26.31 -1.31 -17.88
N GLY A 149 26.00 -0.03 -17.77
CA GLY A 149 25.54 0.80 -18.89
C GLY A 149 24.12 0.48 -19.38
N ASP A 150 23.45 -0.50 -18.77
CA ASP A 150 22.11 -0.90 -19.14
C ASP A 150 21.07 0.15 -18.72
N THR A 151 20.02 0.29 -19.51
CA THR A 151 18.89 1.13 -19.13
C THR A 151 18.07 0.40 -18.08
N LYS A 152 17.79 1.06 -16.95
CA LYS A 152 16.83 0.53 -15.96
C LYS A 152 15.51 0.26 -16.67
N LYS A 153 15.02 -0.97 -16.57
CA LYS A 153 13.67 -1.30 -17.04
C LYS A 153 12.66 -0.61 -16.11
N THR A 154 11.89 0.30 -16.66
CA THR A 154 10.80 0.98 -15.95
C THR A 154 9.46 0.39 -16.42
N TYR A 155 8.49 0.41 -15.52
CA TYR A 155 7.11 0.09 -15.87
C TYR A 155 6.40 1.37 -16.31
N ASP A 156 5.43 1.27 -17.18
CA ASP A 156 4.50 2.36 -17.50
C ASP A 156 3.20 2.12 -16.71
N GLY A 157 3.36 1.93 -15.40
CA GLY A 157 2.28 1.52 -14.51
C GLY A 157 1.12 2.51 -14.49
N PHE A 158 1.40 3.80 -14.71
CA PHE A 158 0.36 4.81 -14.84
C PHE A 158 -0.65 4.50 -15.95
N LYS A 159 -0.22 3.86 -17.04
CA LYS A 159 -1.08 3.50 -18.18
C LYS A 159 -1.61 2.06 -18.13
N GLU A 160 -1.20 1.29 -17.13
CA GLU A 160 -1.67 -0.08 -16.99
C GLU A 160 -3.05 -0.13 -16.33
N ALA A 161 -3.89 -1.04 -16.80
CA ALA A 161 -5.25 -1.21 -16.28
C ALA A 161 -5.98 0.16 -16.15
N ASP A 162 -6.66 0.38 -15.03
CA ASP A 162 -7.34 1.65 -14.73
C ASP A 162 -6.55 2.51 -13.73
N ASN A 163 -5.24 2.34 -13.64
CA ASN A 163 -4.39 3.08 -12.68
C ASN A 163 -4.49 4.59 -12.86
N GLN A 164 -4.48 5.07 -14.09
CA GLN A 164 -4.66 6.50 -14.39
C GLN A 164 -6.01 7.02 -13.87
N GLN A 165 -7.08 6.26 -14.07
CA GLN A 165 -8.41 6.64 -13.59
C GLN A 165 -8.46 6.68 -12.07
N LEU A 166 -7.90 5.66 -11.40
CA LEU A 166 -7.80 5.62 -9.94
C LEU A 166 -7.03 6.83 -9.40
N LEU A 167 -5.88 7.13 -9.96
CA LEU A 167 -5.04 8.25 -9.52
C LEU A 167 -5.72 9.61 -9.74
N SER A 168 -6.43 9.78 -10.85
CA SER A 168 -7.24 10.96 -11.13
C SER A 168 -8.35 11.15 -10.10
N ASN A 169 -9.07 10.07 -9.79
CA ASN A 169 -10.14 10.09 -8.79
C ASN A 169 -9.59 10.39 -7.39
N LEU A 170 -8.47 9.77 -7.00
CA LEU A 170 -7.79 10.04 -5.73
C LEU A 170 -7.38 11.50 -5.62
N THR A 171 -6.77 12.06 -6.66
CA THR A 171 -6.36 13.46 -6.69
C THR A 171 -7.56 14.40 -6.56
N THR A 172 -8.64 14.10 -7.26
CA THR A 172 -9.90 14.86 -7.18
C THR A 172 -10.47 14.81 -5.76
N TRP A 173 -10.51 13.63 -5.15
CA TRP A 173 -11.01 13.45 -3.79
C TRP A 173 -10.13 14.19 -2.77
N LEU A 174 -8.81 14.12 -2.90
CA LEU A 174 -7.86 14.82 -2.03
C LEU A 174 -8.04 16.34 -2.08
N GLY A 175 -8.30 16.90 -3.27
CA GLY A 175 -8.50 18.34 -3.45
C GLY A 175 -9.87 18.86 -3.01
N LYS A 176 -10.85 17.98 -2.83
CA LYS A 176 -12.21 18.38 -2.43
C LYS A 176 -12.25 18.76 -0.95
N GLN A 177 -12.76 19.95 -0.65
CA GLN A 177 -13.00 20.39 0.73
C GLN A 177 -14.31 19.79 1.26
N GLU A 178 -14.29 19.37 2.53
CA GLU A 178 -15.43 18.78 3.22
C GLU A 178 -15.38 19.13 4.71
N ASP A 179 -16.55 19.37 5.30
CA ASP A 179 -16.66 19.72 6.72
C ASP A 179 -16.54 18.50 7.66
N ALA A 180 -16.71 17.29 7.11
CA ALA A 180 -16.53 16.06 7.88
C ALA A 180 -15.08 15.93 8.36
N GLU A 181 -14.89 15.50 9.61
CA GLU A 181 -13.57 15.38 10.24
C GLU A 181 -13.01 13.95 10.23
N THR A 182 -13.85 12.94 9.92
CA THR A 182 -13.46 11.52 9.87
C THR A 182 -14.02 10.84 8.64
N ILE A 183 -13.49 9.67 8.30
CA ILE A 183 -14.01 8.84 7.20
C ILE A 183 -15.48 8.47 7.45
N THR A 184 -15.82 8.09 8.66
CA THR A 184 -17.20 7.69 9.01
C THR A 184 -18.17 8.87 8.94
N ALA A 185 -17.74 10.08 9.24
CA ALA A 185 -18.55 11.28 9.11
C ALA A 185 -18.85 11.66 7.64
N LEU A 186 -18.12 11.11 6.67
CA LEU A 186 -18.45 11.21 5.25
C LEU A 186 -19.64 10.32 4.83
N GLY A 187 -20.19 9.54 5.75
CA GLY A 187 -21.32 8.65 5.48
C GLY A 187 -20.93 7.34 4.77
N VAL A 188 -19.64 6.99 4.74
CA VAL A 188 -19.17 5.71 4.21
C VAL A 188 -19.21 4.63 5.31
N SER A 189 -19.39 3.39 4.90
CA SER A 189 -19.37 2.25 5.83
C SER A 189 -18.00 2.10 6.48
N LYS A 190 -18.01 1.86 7.80
CA LYS A 190 -16.78 1.58 8.56
C LYS A 190 -16.21 0.21 8.18
N ASP A 191 -14.93 0.15 7.95
CA ASP A 191 -14.21 -1.12 7.77
C ASP A 191 -13.96 -1.79 9.14
N GLN A 192 -13.55 -3.05 9.10
CA GLN A 192 -12.93 -3.69 10.25
C GLN A 192 -11.44 -3.40 10.25
N ALA A 193 -10.83 -3.31 11.42
CA ALA A 193 -9.39 -3.20 11.53
C ALA A 193 -8.72 -4.45 10.91
N THR A 194 -7.65 -4.24 10.18
CA THR A 194 -6.86 -5.33 9.59
C THR A 194 -6.10 -6.05 10.72
N PRO A 195 -6.20 -7.38 10.84
CA PRO A 195 -5.44 -8.11 11.84
C PRO A 195 -3.93 -7.94 11.63
N LEU A 196 -3.22 -7.51 12.67
CA LEU A 196 -1.78 -7.40 12.66
C LEU A 196 -1.12 -8.68 13.15
N LYS A 197 0.04 -9.03 12.57
CA LYS A 197 0.93 -10.05 13.11
C LYS A 197 1.69 -9.50 14.32
N ASP A 198 2.22 -10.38 15.16
CA ASP A 198 2.94 -9.96 16.38
C ASP A 198 4.10 -9.01 16.10
N PHE A 199 4.83 -9.24 15.02
CA PHE A 199 5.96 -8.38 14.62
C PHE A 199 5.52 -7.04 14.00
N GLU A 200 4.25 -6.89 13.66
CA GLU A 200 3.66 -5.63 13.17
C GLU A 200 3.08 -4.78 14.30
N GLN A 201 2.99 -5.31 15.50
CA GLN A 201 2.48 -4.54 16.64
C GLN A 201 3.43 -3.36 16.94
N PRO A 202 2.88 -2.20 17.33
CA PRO A 202 3.69 -1.05 17.69
C PRO A 202 4.73 -1.45 18.74
N LYS A 203 5.99 -1.15 18.48
CA LYS A 203 7.01 -1.32 19.51
C LYS A 203 6.80 -0.26 20.56
N GLN A 204 6.64 -0.67 21.80
CA GLN A 204 6.79 0.27 22.90
C GLN A 204 8.22 0.81 22.83
N SER A 205 8.35 2.12 22.70
CA SER A 205 9.64 2.78 22.80
C SER A 205 10.25 2.39 24.14
N THR A 206 11.26 1.55 24.10
CA THR A 206 12.16 1.39 25.24
C THR A 206 13.21 2.47 25.07
N GLU A 207 13.03 3.59 25.74
CA GLU A 207 14.12 4.49 26.01
C GLU A 207 15.21 3.79 26.83
#